data_c35265fec8e72938684641417761da20
#
_entry.id   c35265fec8e72938684641417761da20
#
_cell.length_a   1.000
_cell.length_b   1.000
_cell.length_c   1.000
_cell.angle_alpha   90.00
_cell.angle_beta   90.00
_cell.angle_gamma   90.00
#
_symmetry.space_group_name_H-M   'P 1'
#
loop_
_entity.id
_entity.type
_entity.pdbx_description
1 polymer ?
#
loop_
_entity_poly.entity_id
_entity_poly.type
_entity_poly.pdbx_seq_one_letter_code
_entity_poly.pdbx_strand_id
1 'polypeptide(L)'
;VDLANPSASVTDVRVNVPNGVTVSSVYCNGMGLTESLDYTKIDSGIIISASYLTSLAKGNYTLSLTLSNGTRESIALSVANSEEDTPVQTVTFDRYYRAPGFQDVRVKLSSIVSESDILNVVLGFSGIDYEFDSINRSLVLRRGVLAQLRTGTYTVSADLKNGGVSTFNLTVTDSTPSGMHAY
;
A
#
# COMPACT_ATOMS: atom_id res chain seq x y z
N VAL A 1 -8.47 9.11 4.91
CA VAL A 1 -8.11 7.76 5.38
C VAL A 1 -7.21 7.12 4.35
N ASP A 2 -6.06 6.59 4.76
CA ASP A 2 -5.11 5.92 3.89
C ASP A 2 -5.00 4.43 4.27
N LEU A 3 -5.41 3.54 3.37
CA LEU A 3 -5.43 2.10 3.59
C LEU A 3 -4.04 1.46 3.59
N ALA A 4 -3.04 2.08 2.93
CA ALA A 4 -1.68 1.59 2.90
C ALA A 4 -0.95 1.73 4.25
N ASN A 5 -1.39 2.66 5.08
CA ASN A 5 -0.81 2.88 6.40
C ASN A 5 -1.88 2.92 7.49
N PRO A 6 -2.58 1.80 7.71
CA PRO A 6 -3.72 1.76 8.63
C PRO A 6 -3.32 2.10 10.08
N SER A 7 -2.12 1.76 10.50
CA SER A 7 -1.66 2.03 11.87
C SER A 7 -1.39 3.51 12.16
N ALA A 8 -1.13 4.31 11.14
CA ALA A 8 -0.81 5.73 11.29
C ALA A 8 -1.93 6.66 10.82
N SER A 9 -2.76 6.23 9.86
CA SER A 9 -3.76 7.09 9.21
C SER A 9 -5.20 6.65 9.42
N VAL A 10 -5.44 5.41 9.82
CA VAL A 10 -6.79 4.93 10.12
C VAL A 10 -7.02 4.92 11.62
N THR A 11 -7.37 6.08 12.12
CA THR A 11 -7.91 6.25 13.47
C THR A 11 -9.41 6.48 13.36
N ASP A 12 -10.10 6.30 14.48
CA ASP A 12 -11.50 6.71 14.59
C ASP A 12 -11.65 8.17 14.17
N VAL A 13 -12.59 8.43 13.26
CA VAL A 13 -12.85 9.78 12.76
C VAL A 13 -14.00 10.40 13.54
N ARG A 14 -13.70 11.50 14.24
CA ARG A 14 -14.69 12.26 14.98
C ARG A 14 -15.37 13.30 14.08
N VAL A 15 -16.69 13.28 14.09
CA VAL A 15 -17.52 14.26 13.42
C VAL A 15 -18.35 15.00 14.47
N ASN A 16 -18.11 16.30 14.59
CA ASN A 16 -18.83 17.13 15.55
C ASN A 16 -20.10 17.73 14.89
N VAL A 17 -21.15 17.85 15.68
CA VAL A 17 -22.40 18.52 15.29
C VAL A 17 -22.63 19.74 16.19
N PRO A 18 -23.52 20.70 15.79
CA PRO A 18 -23.83 21.88 16.60
C PRO A 18 -24.32 21.52 18.00
N ASN A 19 -24.00 22.38 18.96
CA ASN A 19 -24.43 22.20 20.35
C ASN A 19 -25.96 22.10 20.47
N GLY A 20 -26.42 21.17 21.29
CA GLY A 20 -27.85 20.96 21.55
C GLY A 20 -28.56 20.12 20.47
N VAL A 21 -27.82 19.60 19.49
CA VAL A 21 -28.33 18.74 18.44
C VAL A 21 -27.66 17.36 18.53
N THR A 22 -28.42 16.30 18.37
CA THR A 22 -27.91 14.93 18.34
C THR A 22 -28.04 14.31 16.96
N VAL A 23 -27.24 13.27 16.66
CA VAL A 23 -27.34 12.55 15.39
C VAL A 23 -28.42 11.46 15.49
N SER A 24 -29.40 11.50 14.59
CA SER A 24 -30.46 10.49 14.52
C SER A 24 -30.06 9.29 13.71
N SER A 25 -29.46 9.51 12.54
CA SER A 25 -28.99 8.43 11.64
C SER A 25 -27.80 8.89 10.80
N VAL A 26 -26.99 7.92 10.38
CA VAL A 26 -25.78 8.13 9.56
C VAL A 26 -25.87 7.23 8.32
N TYR A 27 -25.52 7.79 7.17
CA TYR A 27 -25.47 7.09 5.89
C TYR A 27 -24.11 7.34 5.23
N CYS A 28 -23.61 6.37 4.52
CA CYS A 28 -22.45 6.50 3.64
C CYS A 28 -22.85 6.14 2.21
N ASN A 29 -22.76 7.10 1.29
CA ASN A 29 -23.25 6.96 -0.10
C ASN A 29 -24.68 6.38 -0.19
N GLY A 30 -25.54 6.76 0.74
CA GLY A 30 -26.93 6.30 0.79
C GLY A 30 -27.16 4.99 1.53
N MET A 31 -26.12 4.27 1.93
CA MET A 31 -26.22 3.08 2.79
C MET A 31 -26.22 3.47 4.26
N GLY A 32 -27.21 2.99 5.02
CA GLY A 32 -27.30 3.24 6.47
C GLY A 32 -26.17 2.56 7.23
N LEU A 33 -25.54 3.29 8.13
CA LEU A 33 -24.53 2.75 9.04
C LEU A 33 -25.18 2.29 10.35
N THR A 34 -24.58 1.26 10.97
CA THR A 34 -25.06 0.65 12.20
C THR A 34 -24.35 1.25 13.41
N GLU A 35 -25.15 1.80 14.34
CA GLU A 35 -24.62 2.29 15.62
C GLU A 35 -23.98 1.15 16.42
N SER A 36 -22.90 1.45 17.13
CA SER A 36 -22.07 0.54 17.91
C SER A 36 -21.23 -0.46 17.09
N LEU A 37 -21.41 -0.51 15.77
CA LEU A 37 -20.59 -1.31 14.85
C LEU A 37 -19.74 -0.41 13.94
N ASP A 38 -20.40 0.44 13.16
CA ASP A 38 -19.76 1.32 12.17
C ASP A 38 -19.44 2.68 12.76
N TYR A 39 -20.23 3.14 13.72
CA TYR A 39 -20.03 4.40 14.42
C TYR A 39 -20.59 4.36 15.85
N THR A 40 -20.13 5.29 16.68
CA THR A 40 -20.64 5.50 18.05
C THR A 40 -21.10 6.94 18.21
N LYS A 41 -22.27 7.15 18.84
CA LYS A 41 -22.75 8.48 19.21
C LYS A 41 -22.03 9.02 20.43
N ILE A 42 -21.72 10.30 20.41
CA ILE A 42 -21.18 11.07 21.54
C ILE A 42 -21.98 12.36 21.73
N ASP A 43 -21.84 13.01 22.87
CA ASP A 43 -22.60 14.23 23.20
C ASP A 43 -22.47 15.35 22.14
N SER A 44 -21.33 15.43 21.47
CA SER A 44 -21.02 16.47 20.49
C SER A 44 -21.00 15.95 19.04
N GLY A 45 -21.53 14.75 18.75
CA GLY A 45 -21.53 14.20 17.40
C GLY A 45 -21.43 12.68 17.32
N ILE A 46 -20.56 12.19 16.45
CA ILE A 46 -20.30 10.76 16.26
C ILE A 46 -18.80 10.49 16.12
N ILE A 47 -18.45 9.24 16.37
CA ILE A 47 -17.13 8.68 16.05
C ILE A 47 -17.35 7.54 15.04
N ILE A 48 -16.81 7.68 13.84
CA ILE A 48 -16.78 6.60 12.83
C ILE A 48 -15.62 5.66 13.20
N SER A 49 -15.90 4.36 13.30
CA SER A 49 -14.91 3.38 13.71
C SER A 49 -13.84 3.15 12.65
N ALA A 50 -12.59 2.96 13.09
CA ALA A 50 -11.49 2.61 12.20
C ALA A 50 -11.76 1.31 11.43
N SER A 51 -12.44 0.33 12.06
CA SER A 51 -12.81 -0.93 11.40
C SER A 51 -13.75 -0.73 10.23
N TYR A 52 -14.73 0.17 10.34
CA TYR A 52 -15.58 0.52 9.20
C TYR A 52 -14.78 1.21 8.09
N LEU A 53 -13.94 2.19 8.45
CA LEU A 53 -13.13 2.94 7.48
C LEU A 53 -12.17 2.03 6.69
N THR A 54 -11.60 1.01 7.33
CA THR A 54 -10.73 0.03 6.65
C THR A 54 -11.49 -0.97 5.78
N SER A 55 -12.78 -1.13 5.97
CA SER A 55 -13.63 -1.99 5.11
C SER A 55 -14.01 -1.32 3.79
N LEU A 56 -13.83 0.01 3.68
CA LEU A 56 -14.15 0.76 2.46
C LEU A 56 -13.07 0.55 1.40
N ALA A 57 -13.49 0.42 0.14
CA ALA A 57 -12.57 0.46 -0.99
C ALA A 57 -12.01 1.88 -1.19
N LYS A 58 -10.90 2.00 -1.92
CA LYS A 58 -10.39 3.31 -2.37
C LYS A 58 -11.47 4.07 -3.12
N GLY A 59 -11.69 5.32 -2.76
CA GLY A 59 -12.70 6.17 -3.40
C GLY A 59 -13.13 7.36 -2.56
N ASN A 60 -14.05 8.12 -3.12
CA ASN A 60 -14.68 9.25 -2.45
C ASN A 60 -16.10 8.86 -1.99
N TYR A 61 -16.39 9.15 -0.76
CA TYR A 61 -17.64 8.84 -0.10
C TYR A 61 -18.27 10.10 0.46
N THR A 62 -19.59 10.09 0.58
CA THR A 62 -20.33 11.15 1.25
C THR A 62 -21.01 10.56 2.48
N LEU A 63 -20.60 11.02 3.66
CA LEU A 63 -21.31 10.75 4.90
C LEU A 63 -22.46 11.75 5.02
N SER A 64 -23.68 11.25 5.20
CA SER A 64 -24.87 12.07 5.42
C SER A 64 -25.42 11.80 6.81
N LEU A 65 -25.46 12.83 7.63
CA LEU A 65 -25.99 12.78 8.99
C LEU A 65 -27.37 13.41 9.02
N THR A 66 -28.34 12.71 9.57
CA THR A 66 -29.65 13.30 9.90
C THR A 66 -29.62 13.69 11.38
N LEU A 67 -29.91 14.94 11.67
CA LEU A 67 -29.87 15.49 13.01
C LEU A 67 -31.26 15.49 13.67
N SER A 68 -31.30 15.57 15.00
CA SER A 68 -32.55 15.53 15.79
C SER A 68 -33.50 16.70 15.49
N ASN A 69 -32.99 17.81 14.97
CA ASN A 69 -33.79 18.95 14.50
C ASN A 69 -34.32 18.81 13.05
N GLY A 70 -34.09 17.64 12.43
CA GLY A 70 -34.49 17.33 11.04
C GLY A 70 -33.56 17.85 9.97
N THR A 71 -32.50 18.57 10.31
CA THR A 71 -31.50 19.01 9.33
C THR A 71 -30.61 17.83 8.88
N ARG A 72 -30.01 17.97 7.68
CA ARG A 72 -29.04 17.00 7.14
C ARG A 72 -27.72 17.71 6.90
N GLU A 73 -26.65 17.06 7.33
CA GLU A 73 -25.29 17.50 7.06
C GLU A 73 -24.59 16.45 6.20
N SER A 74 -23.76 16.92 5.28
CA SER A 74 -22.98 16.07 4.39
C SER A 74 -21.50 16.35 4.54
N ILE A 75 -20.71 15.30 4.70
CA ILE A 75 -19.27 15.37 4.91
C ILE A 75 -18.59 14.49 3.85
N ALA A 76 -17.63 15.08 3.15
CA ALA A 76 -16.81 14.32 2.21
C ALA A 76 -15.78 13.46 2.97
N LEU A 77 -15.72 12.18 2.64
CA LEU A 77 -14.73 11.25 3.14
C LEU A 77 -13.92 10.71 1.94
N SER A 78 -12.62 10.90 1.95
CA SER A 78 -11.72 10.31 0.96
C SER A 78 -10.99 9.11 1.56
N VAL A 79 -11.07 7.98 0.90
CA VAL A 79 -10.32 6.77 1.20
C VAL A 79 -9.26 6.61 0.11
N ALA A 80 -7.99 6.75 0.48
CA ALA A 80 -6.85 6.59 -0.40
C ALA A 80 -6.12 5.28 -0.10
N ASN A 81 -5.30 4.86 -1.03
CA ASN A 81 -4.28 3.83 -0.81
C ASN A 81 -2.99 4.37 -1.39
N SER A 82 -2.14 4.94 -0.53
CA SER A 82 -0.92 5.63 -0.97
C SER A 82 0.08 4.70 -1.66
N GLU A 83 -0.02 3.38 -1.42
CA GLU A 83 0.82 2.41 -2.13
C GLU A 83 0.36 2.21 -3.58
N GLU A 84 -0.94 2.23 -3.84
CA GLU A 84 -1.46 2.16 -5.21
C GLU A 84 -1.19 3.46 -6.00
N ASP A 85 -1.09 4.59 -5.29
CA ASP A 85 -0.88 5.91 -5.89
C ASP A 85 0.61 6.25 -6.07
N THR A 86 1.54 5.48 -5.46
CA THR A 86 2.97 5.64 -5.70
C THR A 86 3.35 5.04 -7.06
N PRO A 87 4.13 5.77 -7.89
CA PRO A 87 4.65 5.20 -9.13
C PRO A 87 5.44 3.93 -8.81
N VAL A 88 5.19 2.87 -9.56
CA VAL A 88 5.93 1.61 -9.39
C VAL A 88 7.41 1.92 -9.61
N GLN A 89 8.22 1.71 -8.56
CA GLN A 89 9.66 1.94 -8.63
C GLN A 89 10.27 1.03 -9.71
N THR A 90 11.13 1.57 -10.56
CA THR A 90 11.89 0.80 -11.55
C THR A 90 13.35 0.78 -11.16
N VAL A 91 13.92 -0.40 -11.08
CA VAL A 91 15.36 -0.63 -10.83
C VAL A 91 15.96 -1.36 -12.01
N THR A 92 17.24 -1.12 -12.28
CA THR A 92 17.95 -1.72 -13.42
C THR A 92 19.10 -2.59 -12.94
N PHE A 93 19.25 -3.74 -13.55
CA PHE A 93 20.40 -4.66 -13.39
C PHE A 93 21.05 -4.91 -14.75
N ASP A 94 22.37 -4.81 -14.82
CA ASP A 94 23.13 -5.13 -16.03
C ASP A 94 23.84 -6.47 -15.87
N ARG A 95 23.62 -7.38 -16.80
CA ARG A 95 24.23 -8.72 -16.80
C ARG A 95 25.72 -8.71 -17.13
N TYR A 96 26.23 -7.67 -17.78
CA TYR A 96 27.64 -7.58 -18.09
C TYR A 96 28.48 -7.38 -16.81
N TYR A 97 29.28 -8.38 -16.46
CA TYR A 97 30.01 -8.46 -15.18
C TYR A 97 31.00 -7.30 -14.94
N ARG A 98 31.36 -6.53 -15.96
CA ARG A 98 32.19 -5.31 -15.85
C ARG A 98 31.38 -4.01 -15.84
N ALA A 99 30.08 -4.09 -16.06
CA ALA A 99 29.24 -2.91 -16.00
C ALA A 99 29.05 -2.43 -14.56
N PRO A 100 28.92 -1.11 -14.33
CA PRO A 100 28.60 -0.60 -13.00
C PRO A 100 27.28 -1.13 -12.45
N GLY A 101 26.34 -1.51 -13.35
CA GLY A 101 25.05 -2.10 -13.01
C GLY A 101 25.09 -3.58 -12.60
N PHE A 102 26.24 -4.25 -12.68
CA PHE A 102 26.42 -5.64 -12.23
C PHE A 102 26.64 -5.69 -10.71
N GLN A 103 25.60 -5.41 -9.97
CA GLN A 103 25.65 -5.38 -8.50
C GLN A 103 24.33 -5.89 -7.92
N ASP A 104 24.30 -6.19 -6.63
CA ASP A 104 23.06 -6.53 -5.94
C ASP A 104 22.06 -5.38 -6.05
N VAL A 105 20.83 -5.69 -6.41
CA VAL A 105 19.76 -4.71 -6.49
C VAL A 105 19.11 -4.55 -5.13
N ARG A 106 19.05 -3.32 -4.64
CA ARG A 106 18.45 -2.96 -3.37
C ARG A 106 17.22 -2.11 -3.60
N VAL A 107 16.08 -2.53 -3.05
CA VAL A 107 14.81 -1.83 -3.20
C VAL A 107 14.22 -1.56 -1.83
N LYS A 108 13.93 -0.30 -1.57
CA LYS A 108 13.25 0.11 -0.36
C LYS A 108 11.76 0.21 -0.63
N LEU A 109 10.98 -0.62 0.03
CA LEU A 109 9.53 -0.64 -0.07
C LEU A 109 8.95 -0.12 1.25
N SER A 110 8.11 0.90 1.17
CA SER A 110 7.58 1.61 2.34
C SER A 110 6.76 0.72 3.27
N SER A 111 6.09 -0.28 2.70
CA SER A 111 5.25 -1.27 3.40
C SER A 111 6.04 -2.33 4.17
N ILE A 112 7.37 -2.44 3.93
CA ILE A 112 8.22 -3.46 4.54
C ILE A 112 9.14 -2.80 5.57
N VAL A 113 8.91 -3.08 6.84
CA VAL A 113 9.69 -2.57 7.96
C VAL A 113 10.68 -3.61 8.47
N SER A 114 10.33 -4.88 8.35
CA SER A 114 11.14 -6.03 8.78
C SER A 114 11.01 -7.20 7.82
N GLU A 115 11.97 -8.14 7.86
CA GLU A 115 11.90 -9.38 7.09
C GLU A 115 10.65 -10.20 7.43
N SER A 116 10.21 -10.10 8.68
CA SER A 116 9.01 -10.83 9.15
C SER A 116 7.71 -10.34 8.51
N ASP A 117 7.70 -9.18 7.86
CA ASP A 117 6.52 -8.66 7.14
C ASP A 117 6.33 -9.36 5.79
N ILE A 118 7.39 -9.98 5.26
CA ILE A 118 7.41 -10.62 3.95
C ILE A 118 7.01 -12.09 4.08
N LEU A 119 6.01 -12.52 3.33
CA LEU A 119 5.66 -13.94 3.17
C LEU A 119 6.43 -14.59 2.05
N ASN A 120 6.53 -13.91 0.91
CA ASN A 120 7.13 -14.42 -0.30
C ASN A 120 7.54 -13.28 -1.22
N VAL A 121 8.55 -13.51 -2.06
CA VAL A 121 8.93 -12.61 -3.15
C VAL A 121 8.90 -13.41 -4.44
N VAL A 122 8.16 -12.92 -5.43
CA VAL A 122 7.98 -13.57 -6.72
C VAL A 122 8.41 -12.65 -7.87
N LEU A 123 8.97 -13.24 -8.89
CA LEU A 123 9.31 -12.61 -10.15
C LEU A 123 8.44 -13.24 -11.23
N GLY A 124 7.43 -12.51 -11.67
CA GLY A 124 6.38 -13.08 -12.49
C GLY A 124 5.59 -14.15 -11.74
N PHE A 125 5.77 -15.44 -12.11
CA PHE A 125 5.08 -16.58 -11.49
C PHE A 125 6.00 -17.47 -10.65
N SER A 126 7.28 -17.13 -10.50
CA SER A 126 8.28 -17.94 -9.81
C SER A 126 8.82 -17.20 -8.59
N GLY A 127 8.99 -17.92 -7.48
CA GLY A 127 9.71 -17.39 -6.33
C GLY A 127 11.13 -16.99 -6.71
N ILE A 128 11.64 -15.93 -6.13
CA ILE A 128 13.03 -15.49 -6.27
C ILE A 128 13.69 -15.40 -4.92
N ASP A 129 14.94 -15.85 -4.84
CA ASP A 129 15.74 -15.73 -3.63
C ASP A 129 16.06 -14.25 -3.34
N TYR A 130 15.82 -13.84 -2.12
CA TYR A 130 16.07 -12.49 -1.64
C TYR A 130 16.71 -12.51 -0.26
N GLU A 131 17.27 -11.39 0.11
CA GLU A 131 17.69 -11.08 1.48
C GLU A 131 17.05 -9.80 1.94
N PHE A 132 16.93 -9.62 3.25
CA PHE A 132 16.44 -8.38 3.83
C PHE A 132 17.56 -7.68 4.62
N ASP A 133 17.91 -6.48 4.18
CA ASP A 133 18.83 -5.60 4.89
C ASP A 133 18.05 -4.83 5.97
N SER A 134 18.11 -5.30 7.20
CA SER A 134 17.38 -4.74 8.35
C SER A 134 17.86 -3.34 8.73
N ILE A 135 19.12 -2.99 8.43
CA ILE A 135 19.70 -1.67 8.74
C ILE A 135 19.11 -0.61 7.80
N ASN A 136 19.11 -0.92 6.49
CA ASN A 136 18.60 -0.01 5.46
C ASN A 136 17.13 -0.24 5.13
N ARG A 137 16.48 -1.25 5.73
CA ARG A 137 15.10 -1.67 5.46
C ARG A 137 14.86 -1.86 3.96
N SER A 138 15.69 -2.69 3.35
CA SER A 138 15.70 -2.89 1.90
C SER A 138 15.62 -4.36 1.55
N LEU A 139 14.80 -4.69 0.55
CA LEU A 139 14.84 -5.97 -0.12
C LEU A 139 16.10 -6.01 -1.00
N VAL A 140 16.87 -7.09 -0.92
CA VAL A 140 18.12 -7.28 -1.67
C VAL A 140 17.98 -8.47 -2.59
N LEU A 141 18.05 -8.24 -3.91
CA LEU A 141 18.14 -9.28 -4.91
C LEU A 141 19.61 -9.45 -5.30
N ARG A 142 20.13 -10.65 -5.10
CA ARG A 142 21.54 -10.95 -5.35
C ARG A 142 21.86 -10.98 -6.84
N ARG A 143 22.96 -10.32 -7.24
CA ARG A 143 23.44 -10.28 -8.63
C ARG A 143 23.60 -11.67 -9.26
N GLY A 144 24.01 -12.68 -8.47
CA GLY A 144 24.15 -14.05 -8.97
C GLY A 144 22.85 -14.68 -9.44
N VAL A 145 21.74 -14.35 -8.79
CA VAL A 145 20.40 -14.77 -9.19
C VAL A 145 19.95 -13.97 -10.41
N LEU A 146 20.15 -12.64 -10.37
CA LEU A 146 19.73 -11.74 -11.45
C LEU A 146 20.48 -12.00 -12.77
N ALA A 147 21.74 -12.43 -12.72
CA ALA A 147 22.54 -12.74 -13.90
C ALA A 147 22.00 -13.93 -14.71
N GLN A 148 21.15 -14.77 -14.09
CA GLN A 148 20.52 -15.91 -14.78
C GLN A 148 19.25 -15.51 -15.54
N LEU A 149 18.73 -14.32 -15.29
CA LEU A 149 17.54 -13.82 -15.98
C LEU A 149 17.87 -13.42 -17.42
N ARG A 150 16.91 -13.52 -18.31
CA ARG A 150 17.02 -12.95 -19.65
C ARG A 150 16.88 -11.43 -19.59
N THR A 151 17.35 -10.75 -20.63
CA THR A 151 17.09 -9.32 -20.79
C THR A 151 15.60 -9.07 -20.94
N GLY A 152 15.10 -8.01 -20.29
CA GLY A 152 13.68 -7.68 -20.29
C GLY A 152 13.27 -6.96 -19.02
N THR A 153 11.99 -6.60 -18.94
CA THR A 153 11.40 -6.00 -17.74
C THR A 153 10.51 -7.01 -17.05
N TYR A 154 10.70 -7.13 -15.76
CA TYR A 154 9.99 -8.05 -14.89
C TYR A 154 9.27 -7.28 -13.78
N THR A 155 8.07 -7.70 -13.45
CA THR A 155 7.41 -7.24 -12.22
C THR A 155 7.82 -8.15 -11.07
N VAL A 156 8.39 -7.57 -10.03
CA VAL A 156 8.69 -8.26 -8.77
C VAL A 156 7.61 -7.89 -7.76
N SER A 157 7.04 -8.89 -7.12
CA SER A 157 5.99 -8.71 -6.11
C SER A 157 6.42 -9.31 -4.79
N ALA A 158 6.26 -8.57 -3.71
CA ALA A 158 6.45 -9.06 -2.35
C ALA A 158 5.06 -9.20 -1.70
N ASP A 159 4.69 -10.42 -1.36
CA ASP A 159 3.47 -10.70 -0.61
C ASP A 159 3.72 -10.45 0.88
N LEU A 160 2.82 -9.72 1.52
CA LEU A 160 2.97 -9.28 2.90
C LEU A 160 2.01 -10.04 3.84
N LYS A 161 2.42 -10.21 5.09
CA LYS A 161 1.60 -10.86 6.12
C LYS A 161 0.27 -10.16 6.42
N ASN A 162 0.19 -8.86 6.17
CA ASN A 162 -1.05 -8.09 6.32
C ASN A 162 -2.04 -8.30 5.16
N GLY A 163 -1.71 -9.16 4.18
CA GLY A 163 -2.51 -9.40 2.97
C GLY A 163 -2.25 -8.41 1.84
N GLY A 164 -1.37 -7.42 2.04
CA GLY A 164 -0.95 -6.49 0.99
C GLY A 164 0.06 -7.11 0.05
N VAL A 165 0.27 -6.46 -1.09
CA VAL A 165 1.30 -6.79 -2.08
C VAL A 165 2.05 -5.52 -2.43
N SER A 166 3.37 -5.58 -2.38
CA SER A 166 4.23 -4.47 -2.78
C SER A 166 4.99 -4.82 -4.04
N THR A 167 4.98 -3.97 -5.06
CA THR A 167 5.54 -4.28 -6.38
C THR A 167 6.57 -3.26 -6.82
N PHE A 168 7.54 -3.73 -7.61
CA PHE A 168 8.45 -2.87 -8.37
C PHE A 168 8.83 -3.52 -9.69
N ASN A 169 9.32 -2.73 -10.64
CA ASN A 169 9.81 -3.22 -11.92
C ASN A 169 11.33 -3.41 -11.86
N LEU A 170 11.79 -4.57 -12.32
CA LEU A 170 13.19 -4.89 -12.53
C LEU A 170 13.46 -4.93 -14.04
N THR A 171 14.31 -4.05 -14.54
CA THR A 171 14.77 -4.09 -15.93
C THR A 171 16.15 -4.73 -15.97
N VAL A 172 16.25 -5.87 -16.66
CA VAL A 172 17.50 -6.59 -16.90
C VAL A 172 18.04 -6.20 -18.27
N THR A 173 19.23 -5.64 -18.30
CA THR A 173 19.96 -5.25 -19.53
C THR A 173 21.21 -6.10 -19.70
N ASP A 174 21.82 -6.01 -20.85
CA ASP A 174 23.13 -6.63 -21.13
C ASP A 174 23.94 -5.67 -22.01
N SER A 175 24.87 -4.98 -21.39
CA SER A 175 25.77 -4.04 -22.08
C SER A 175 27.07 -4.71 -22.58
N THR A 176 27.10 -6.04 -22.68
CA THR A 176 28.26 -6.76 -23.23
C THR A 176 28.62 -6.18 -24.61
N PRO A 177 29.85 -5.71 -24.83
CA PRO A 177 30.26 -5.18 -26.13
C PRO A 177 30.09 -6.20 -27.25
N SER A 178 29.57 -5.73 -28.39
CA SER A 178 29.43 -6.56 -29.60
C SER A 178 30.76 -7.23 -29.96
N GLY A 179 30.80 -8.57 -29.99
CA GLY A 179 32.01 -9.34 -30.27
C GLY A 179 32.67 -10.02 -29.07
N MET A 180 32.26 -9.69 -27.84
CA MET A 180 32.59 -10.45 -26.63
C MET A 180 31.49 -11.49 -26.34
N HIS A 181 31.45 -12.58 -27.08
CA HIS A 181 30.68 -13.73 -26.62
C HIS A 181 31.48 -14.49 -25.56
N ALA A 182 30.87 -14.74 -24.42
CA ALA A 182 31.44 -15.54 -23.37
C ALA A 182 31.77 -16.95 -23.97
N TYR A 183 33.01 -17.38 -23.83
CA TYR A 183 33.44 -18.73 -24.04
C TYR A 183 33.01 -19.60 -22.88
#